data_a89f3979b94469262ee3ae2f4636e374
#
_entry.id   a89f3979b94469262ee3ae2f4636e374
#
_cell.length_a   1.000
_cell.length_b   1.000
_cell.length_c   1.000
_cell.angle_alpha   90.00
_cell.angle_beta   90.00
_cell.angle_gamma   90.00
#
_symmetry.space_group_name_H-M   'P 1'
#
loop_
_entity.id
_entity.type
_entity.pdbx_description
1 polymer ?
#
loop_
_entity_poly.entity_id
_entity_poly.type
_entity_poly.pdbx_seq_one_letter_code
_entity_poly.pdbx_strand_id
1 'polypeptide(L)'
;MMKKLFLLLVLSACFFFCACSDKDVAGISSVETQNAFLIRVVHNDSLPAVNAVARVRSADFVRDIAENSAETPFFMEYRTDSLGCIRIDSLAVDTAMIEIIDKGDGVIRKIHAAEVQDGDSVQFVLEKTGSLRGKVYLPEGVDYAWVQVYGIDRLVKTDSRGFYELDSLAPYGEYSLQVVIGDTVVQQSAEVKVGGETLSNVFAFEPDTVKILDFEMGKADFILEEFNLHATGYLMVTDTSVVTVPAVSDDASNAVESAGAGREGKSLHWKSSAGFGVWSIFGIWICTEKSPCDLTKLDSVVYYVRGTGHYSFAFEALGKTNVEGKALNQDTLLTTDEWKRVCVKPSDFIGPDSSWGNFGWDAVKKTVTTISILAYDEAEIWIDDITLYCIKPSDFAVK
;
A
#
# COMPACT_ATOMS: atom_id res chain seq x y z
N MET A 1 -45.47 20.83 50.80
CA MET A 1 -45.05 19.77 51.72
C MET A 1 -43.81 19.07 51.20
N MET A 2 -42.79 19.02 51.97
CA MET A 2 -41.50 18.32 51.88
C MET A 2 -40.44 18.80 50.88
N LYS A 3 -39.48 19.46 51.48
CA LYS A 3 -38.14 19.79 50.98
C LYS A 3 -37.35 18.52 50.71
N LYS A 4 -36.63 18.44 49.58
CA LYS A 4 -35.50 17.52 49.42
C LYS A 4 -34.24 18.31 49.15
N LEU A 5 -33.34 18.15 50.09
CA LEU A 5 -31.99 18.65 50.24
C LEU A 5 -31.10 18.12 49.09
N PHE A 6 -30.48 19.05 48.34
CA PHE A 6 -29.45 18.70 47.33
C PHE A 6 -28.07 18.74 48.03
N LEU A 7 -27.49 17.56 48.20
CA LEU A 7 -26.14 17.41 48.74
C LEU A 7 -25.14 17.63 47.60
N LEU A 8 -24.42 18.75 47.62
CA LEU A 8 -23.33 19.10 46.72
C LEU A 8 -22.08 18.37 47.23
N LEU A 9 -21.66 17.32 46.50
CA LEU A 9 -20.38 16.66 46.70
C LEU A 9 -19.33 17.38 45.86
N VAL A 10 -18.55 18.25 46.51
CA VAL A 10 -17.37 18.89 45.90
C VAL A 10 -16.25 17.87 45.89
N LEU A 11 -15.95 17.29 44.71
CA LEU A 11 -14.75 16.50 44.50
C LEU A 11 -13.57 17.46 44.34
N SER A 12 -12.77 17.58 45.37
CA SER A 12 -11.50 18.31 45.38
C SER A 12 -10.49 17.54 44.53
N ALA A 13 -10.25 18.03 43.32
CA ALA A 13 -9.12 17.58 42.52
C ALA A 13 -7.83 18.12 43.14
N CYS A 14 -7.07 17.25 43.79
CA CYS A 14 -5.72 17.57 44.25
C CYS A 14 -4.81 17.74 43.04
N PHE A 15 -4.60 18.98 42.65
CA PHE A 15 -3.47 19.34 41.80
C PHE A 15 -2.19 19.22 42.62
N PHE A 16 -1.43 18.15 42.43
CA PHE A 16 -0.06 18.10 42.92
C PHE A 16 0.81 19.01 42.06
N PHE A 17 1.09 20.19 42.58
CA PHE A 17 2.19 20.99 42.05
C PHE A 17 3.50 20.32 42.44
N CYS A 18 4.29 19.89 41.42
CA CYS A 18 5.69 19.59 41.65
C CYS A 18 6.42 20.89 41.95
N ALA A 19 6.55 21.22 43.22
CA ALA A 19 7.48 22.24 43.65
C ALA A 19 8.87 21.59 43.76
N CYS A 20 9.75 21.87 42.81
CA CYS A 20 11.18 21.62 42.98
C CYS A 20 11.69 22.55 44.11
N SER A 21 12.17 21.97 45.22
CA SER A 21 12.83 22.73 46.27
C SER A 21 14.22 23.15 45.80
N ASP A 22 14.43 24.45 45.69
CA ASP A 22 15.72 25.08 45.49
C ASP A 22 16.68 24.69 46.63
N LYS A 23 17.78 24.03 46.27
CA LYS A 23 19.00 24.05 47.08
C LYS A 23 19.94 25.03 46.42
N ASP A 24 20.13 26.15 47.08
CA ASP A 24 21.08 27.19 46.73
C ASP A 24 22.47 26.60 46.43
N VAL A 25 22.90 26.70 45.17
CA VAL A 25 24.32 26.67 44.81
C VAL A 25 24.66 28.06 44.26
N ALA A 26 25.42 28.77 45.06
CA ALA A 26 25.88 30.12 44.75
C ALA A 26 26.76 30.15 43.49
N GLY A 27 26.39 31.01 42.57
CA GLY A 27 27.30 31.66 41.66
C GLY A 27 27.62 31.01 40.31
N ILE A 28 26.66 31.10 39.35
CA ILE A 28 26.94 31.35 37.96
C ILE A 28 25.78 32.19 37.45
N SER A 29 26.07 33.29 36.74
CA SER A 29 25.07 34.14 36.12
C SER A 29 24.12 33.33 35.24
N SER A 30 22.86 33.18 35.63
CA SER A 30 21.84 32.61 34.80
C SER A 30 21.64 33.56 33.61
N VAL A 31 22.10 33.14 32.46
CA VAL A 31 21.51 33.63 31.21
C VAL A 31 20.04 33.13 31.27
N GLU A 32 19.09 34.07 31.46
CA GLU A 32 17.67 33.74 31.35
C GLU A 32 17.48 33.15 29.94
N THR A 33 17.31 31.84 29.87
CA THR A 33 16.96 31.16 28.62
C THR A 33 15.48 31.42 28.35
N GLN A 34 15.21 32.33 27.42
CA GLN A 34 13.86 32.53 26.93
C GLN A 34 13.40 31.27 26.25
N ASN A 35 12.15 30.84 26.50
CA ASN A 35 11.47 29.68 25.90
C ASN A 35 11.85 28.29 26.49
N ALA A 36 12.20 28.20 27.76
CA ALA A 36 12.33 26.90 28.42
C ALA A 36 10.95 26.28 28.70
N PHE A 37 10.79 25.00 28.35
CA PHE A 37 9.54 24.27 28.61
C PHE A 37 9.78 22.85 29.15
N LEU A 38 8.75 22.33 29.87
CA LEU A 38 8.79 21.00 30.47
C LEU A 38 7.96 20.01 29.66
N ILE A 39 8.54 18.87 29.32
CA ILE A 39 7.80 17.74 28.73
C ILE A 39 7.65 16.66 29.81
N ARG A 40 6.42 16.24 30.06
CA ARG A 40 6.11 15.05 30.84
C ARG A 40 5.75 13.90 29.92
N VAL A 41 6.49 12.82 29.98
CA VAL A 41 6.31 11.62 29.14
C VAL A 41 5.71 10.50 29.98
N VAL A 42 4.60 9.94 29.51
CA VAL A 42 3.90 8.84 30.17
C VAL A 42 3.59 7.72 29.17
N HIS A 43 3.47 6.51 29.66
CA HIS A 43 2.89 5.39 28.93
C HIS A 43 1.36 5.47 28.88
N ASN A 44 0.71 4.64 28.09
CA ASN A 44 -0.76 4.58 27.98
C ASN A 44 -1.49 4.27 29.29
N ASP A 45 -0.83 3.63 30.24
CA ASP A 45 -1.31 3.38 31.61
C ASP A 45 -1.09 4.57 32.56
N SER A 46 -0.63 5.72 32.04
CA SER A 46 -0.30 6.94 32.75
C SER A 46 0.91 6.84 33.69
N LEU A 47 1.65 5.73 33.68
CA LEU A 47 2.90 5.64 34.42
C LEU A 47 4.01 6.47 33.74
N PRO A 48 4.92 7.09 34.52
CA PRO A 48 6.03 7.85 33.96
C PRO A 48 6.94 6.98 33.08
N ALA A 49 7.29 7.47 31.89
CA ALA A 49 8.30 6.84 31.04
C ALA A 49 9.69 7.26 31.54
N VAL A 50 10.27 6.45 32.42
CA VAL A 50 11.56 6.72 33.06
C VAL A 50 12.72 6.33 32.16
N ASN A 51 13.70 7.24 31.98
CA ASN A 51 14.88 7.06 31.16
C ASN A 51 14.56 6.89 29.65
N ALA A 52 13.38 7.34 29.20
CA ALA A 52 13.04 7.38 27.78
C ALA A 52 13.96 8.38 27.05
N VAL A 53 14.29 8.08 25.80
CA VAL A 53 15.20 8.91 25.00
C VAL A 53 14.39 9.86 24.15
N ALA A 54 14.61 11.15 24.31
CA ALA A 54 14.03 12.21 23.50
C ALA A 54 15.10 12.81 22.57
N ARG A 55 14.79 12.90 21.30
CA ARG A 55 15.64 13.50 20.27
C ARG A 55 14.94 14.70 19.64
N VAL A 56 15.62 15.83 19.64
CA VAL A 56 15.13 17.09 19.08
C VAL A 56 15.96 17.43 17.84
N ARG A 57 15.27 17.62 16.72
CA ARG A 57 15.89 18.01 15.44
C ARG A 57 15.10 19.12 14.77
N SER A 58 15.67 19.79 13.77
CA SER A 58 14.88 20.65 12.89
C SER A 58 13.82 19.82 12.15
N ALA A 59 12.63 20.37 11.94
CA ALA A 59 11.56 19.66 11.23
C ALA A 59 11.88 19.42 9.74
N ASP A 60 12.81 20.19 9.17
CA ASP A 60 13.30 20.05 7.79
C ASP A 60 14.57 19.19 7.68
N PHE A 61 15.03 18.61 8.81
CA PHE A 61 16.19 17.74 8.81
C PHE A 61 16.02 16.57 7.86
N VAL A 62 17.00 16.33 7.01
CA VAL A 62 17.22 15.11 6.23
C VAL A 62 18.71 14.76 6.25
N ARG A 63 19.01 13.46 6.25
CA ARG A 63 20.40 13.00 6.20
C ARG A 63 20.97 13.24 4.80
N ASP A 64 22.21 13.72 4.70
CA ASP A 64 22.93 13.78 3.43
C ASP A 64 23.27 12.35 2.97
N ILE A 65 22.77 11.99 1.79
CA ILE A 65 22.94 10.66 1.19
C ILE A 65 24.32 10.54 0.51
N ALA A 66 24.89 11.66 0.06
CA ALA A 66 26.19 11.68 -0.63
C ALA A 66 27.36 11.55 0.34
N GLU A 67 27.18 11.94 1.59
CA GLU A 67 28.18 11.79 2.61
C GLU A 67 28.00 10.45 3.32
N ASN A 68 28.95 9.56 3.13
CA ASN A 68 29.18 8.38 4.00
C ASN A 68 29.64 8.86 5.39
N SER A 69 29.31 10.09 5.78
CA SER A 69 29.73 10.67 7.04
C SER A 69 28.90 10.11 8.17
N ALA A 70 29.59 9.52 9.13
CA ALA A 70 29.05 9.18 10.44
C ALA A 70 28.63 10.45 11.25
N GLU A 71 28.81 11.63 10.69
CA GLU A 71 28.38 12.87 11.30
C GLU A 71 26.88 13.05 11.10
N THR A 72 26.14 12.65 12.11
CA THR A 72 24.74 13.02 12.27
C THR A 72 24.67 14.53 12.43
N PRO A 73 23.93 15.27 11.60
CA PRO A 73 23.72 16.68 11.81
C PRO A 73 23.16 16.94 13.21
N PHE A 74 23.47 18.12 13.72
CA PHE A 74 23.14 18.57 15.06
C PHE A 74 21.76 18.08 15.53
N PHE A 75 21.73 17.34 16.62
CA PHE A 75 20.54 17.04 17.38
C PHE A 75 20.83 17.16 18.87
N MET A 76 19.79 17.47 19.65
CA MET A 76 19.85 17.42 21.10
C MET A 76 19.20 16.11 21.56
N GLU A 77 19.91 15.37 22.43
CA GLU A 77 19.38 14.16 23.06
C GLU A 77 19.18 14.42 24.55
N TYR A 78 18.00 14.08 25.06
CA TYR A 78 17.63 14.16 26.45
C TYR A 78 17.15 12.82 26.95
N ARG A 79 17.14 12.64 28.28
CA ARG A 79 16.54 11.49 28.95
C ARG A 79 15.56 11.94 29.99
N THR A 80 14.43 11.26 30.07
CA THR A 80 13.45 11.52 31.11
C THR A 80 13.99 11.13 32.48
N ASP A 81 13.63 11.90 33.51
CA ASP A 81 13.94 11.62 34.89
C ASP A 81 13.01 10.54 35.50
N SER A 82 13.10 10.34 36.80
CA SER A 82 12.27 9.38 37.56
C SER A 82 10.79 9.69 37.59
N LEU A 83 10.38 10.90 37.23
CA LEU A 83 8.98 11.36 37.10
C LEU A 83 8.51 11.39 35.63
N GLY A 84 9.38 10.95 34.70
CA GLY A 84 9.13 11.02 33.26
C GLY A 84 9.26 12.43 32.69
N CYS A 85 9.99 13.33 33.35
CA CYS A 85 10.11 14.72 32.93
C CYS A 85 11.42 15.02 32.19
N ILE A 86 11.34 15.91 31.20
CA ILE A 86 12.48 16.52 30.50
C ILE A 86 12.28 18.02 30.48
N ARG A 87 13.33 18.77 30.79
CA ARG A 87 13.38 20.22 30.57
C ARG A 87 14.18 20.51 29.32
N ILE A 88 13.62 21.25 28.40
CA ILE A 88 14.28 21.82 27.22
C ILE A 88 14.44 23.32 27.45
N ASP A 89 15.68 23.75 27.55
CA ASP A 89 15.98 25.16 27.93
C ASP A 89 15.81 26.11 26.74
N SER A 90 16.00 25.64 25.50
CA SER A 90 15.73 26.40 24.28
C SER A 90 15.62 25.49 23.07
N LEU A 91 14.87 25.92 22.07
CA LEU A 91 14.87 25.31 20.74
C LEU A 91 15.82 26.16 19.84
N ALA A 92 16.87 25.52 19.33
CA ALA A 92 17.84 26.19 18.43
C ALA A 92 17.33 26.36 17.00
N VAL A 93 16.07 25.98 16.73
CA VAL A 93 15.41 26.00 15.42
C VAL A 93 14.00 26.55 15.54
N ASP A 94 13.50 27.17 14.47
CA ASP A 94 12.14 27.77 14.47
C ASP A 94 11.06 26.71 14.61
N THR A 95 11.26 25.54 14.03
CA THR A 95 10.35 24.40 14.11
C THR A 95 11.14 23.13 14.40
N ALA A 96 10.87 22.54 15.54
CA ALA A 96 11.51 21.31 15.99
C ALA A 96 10.59 20.11 15.82
N MET A 97 11.19 18.96 15.50
CA MET A 97 10.59 17.65 15.63
C MET A 97 11.15 16.99 16.89
N ILE A 98 10.29 16.63 17.83
CA ILE A 98 10.66 15.94 19.06
C ILE A 98 10.16 14.49 18.97
N GLU A 99 11.11 13.56 18.84
CA GLU A 99 10.87 12.13 18.84
C GLU A 99 11.27 11.55 20.20
N ILE A 100 10.36 10.83 20.86
CA ILE A 100 10.63 10.13 22.14
C ILE A 100 10.31 8.66 21.94
N ILE A 101 11.28 7.80 22.26
CA ILE A 101 11.17 6.34 22.12
C ILE A 101 11.53 5.66 23.42
N ASP A 102 10.70 4.71 23.86
CA ASP A 102 10.96 3.79 24.97
C ASP A 102 10.39 2.41 24.66
N LYS A 103 11.25 1.37 24.60
CA LYS A 103 10.90 -0.07 24.53
C LYS A 103 9.83 -0.44 23.48
N GLY A 104 9.88 0.19 22.31
CA GLY A 104 8.94 -0.09 21.21
C GLY A 104 7.64 0.71 21.30
N ASP A 105 7.55 1.64 22.23
CA ASP A 105 6.56 2.70 22.26
C ASP A 105 7.23 4.02 21.86
N GLY A 106 6.47 4.93 21.26
CA GLY A 106 7.00 6.20 20.84
C GLY A 106 5.95 7.28 20.71
N VAL A 107 6.42 8.52 20.69
CA VAL A 107 5.63 9.70 20.37
C VAL A 107 6.50 10.66 19.57
N ILE A 108 5.90 11.35 18.62
CA ILE A 108 6.54 12.42 17.88
C ILE A 108 5.62 13.65 17.89
N ARG A 109 6.23 14.84 18.00
CA ARG A 109 5.50 16.10 17.95
C ARG A 109 6.33 17.15 17.21
N LYS A 110 5.65 17.89 16.38
CA LYS A 110 6.17 19.11 15.75
C LYS A 110 5.85 20.29 16.66
N ILE A 111 6.86 21.08 17.03
CA ILE A 111 6.75 22.22 17.91
C ILE A 111 7.34 23.44 17.24
N HIS A 112 6.59 24.54 17.22
CA HIS A 112 7.07 25.84 16.77
C HIS A 112 7.64 26.62 17.94
N ALA A 113 8.89 27.07 17.84
CA ALA A 113 9.55 27.79 18.92
C ALA A 113 8.81 29.06 19.35
N ALA A 114 8.12 29.73 18.40
CA ALA A 114 7.31 30.91 18.69
C ALA A 114 6.03 30.63 19.51
N GLU A 115 5.58 29.37 19.59
CA GLU A 115 4.39 28.96 20.33
C GLU A 115 4.71 28.53 21.76
N VAL A 116 5.99 28.36 22.08
CA VAL A 116 6.46 27.94 23.41
C VAL A 116 6.75 29.14 24.26
N GLN A 117 6.16 29.18 25.46
CA GLN A 117 6.43 30.22 26.50
C GLN A 117 7.26 29.63 27.62
N ASP A 118 8.04 30.48 28.28
CA ASP A 118 8.82 30.05 29.44
C ASP A 118 7.90 29.56 30.58
N GLY A 119 8.18 28.35 31.07
CA GLY A 119 7.38 27.68 32.11
C GLY A 119 6.21 26.84 31.54
N ASP A 120 6.02 26.78 30.23
CA ASP A 120 5.03 25.87 29.64
C ASP A 120 5.34 24.42 30.00
N SER A 121 4.27 23.64 30.16
CA SER A 121 4.38 22.20 30.34
C SER A 121 3.43 21.45 29.39
N VAL A 122 3.94 20.40 28.79
CA VAL A 122 3.17 19.56 27.85
C VAL A 122 3.30 18.08 28.26
N GLN A 123 2.22 17.31 28.13
CA GLN A 123 2.26 15.88 28.33
C GLN A 123 2.29 15.14 27.00
N PHE A 124 3.24 14.21 26.86
CA PHE A 124 3.35 13.28 25.74
C PHE A 124 3.01 11.87 26.24
N VAL A 125 2.15 11.18 25.47
CA VAL A 125 1.77 9.80 25.74
C VAL A 125 2.46 8.92 24.70
N LEU A 126 3.20 7.91 25.16
CA LEU A 126 3.84 6.93 24.30
C LEU A 126 2.81 5.90 23.82
N GLU A 127 2.82 5.63 22.52
CA GLU A 127 1.97 4.63 21.88
C GLU A 127 2.84 3.62 21.15
N LYS A 128 2.29 2.43 20.81
CA LYS A 128 3.01 1.42 20.05
C LYS A 128 3.49 1.99 18.72
N THR A 129 4.80 1.83 18.47
CA THR A 129 5.37 2.19 17.17
C THR A 129 4.80 1.32 16.06
N GLY A 130 4.70 1.88 14.87
CA GLY A 130 4.30 1.20 13.65
C GLY A 130 5.43 1.15 12.63
N SER A 131 5.10 0.72 11.42
CA SER A 131 6.00 0.71 10.27
C SER A 131 5.35 1.32 9.03
N LEU A 132 6.20 1.87 8.15
CA LEU A 132 5.86 2.20 6.79
C LEU A 132 6.60 1.25 5.86
N ARG A 133 5.88 0.61 4.97
CA ARG A 133 6.47 -0.12 3.86
C ARG A 133 5.84 0.31 2.55
N GLY A 134 6.53 0.08 1.44
CA GLY A 134 6.00 0.41 0.13
C GLY A 134 6.98 0.11 -0.98
N LYS A 135 6.57 0.50 -2.18
CA LYS A 135 7.38 0.37 -3.37
C LYS A 135 7.64 1.75 -3.98
N VAL A 136 8.88 2.00 -4.31
CA VAL A 136 9.31 3.09 -5.18
C VAL A 136 9.43 2.51 -6.59
N TYR A 137 8.66 3.03 -7.55
CA TYR A 137 8.82 2.63 -8.94
C TYR A 137 10.09 3.25 -9.49
N LEU A 138 11.06 2.37 -9.80
CA LEU A 138 12.39 2.76 -10.29
C LEU A 138 12.37 2.88 -11.82
N PRO A 139 12.98 3.93 -12.40
CA PRO A 139 13.18 4.00 -13.84
C PRO A 139 14.19 2.95 -14.32
N GLU A 140 14.16 2.65 -15.61
CA GLU A 140 15.10 1.70 -16.23
C GLU A 140 16.57 2.13 -15.96
N GLY A 141 17.38 1.17 -15.54
CA GLY A 141 18.81 1.37 -15.23
C GLY A 141 19.08 1.95 -13.83
N VAL A 142 18.06 2.11 -12.99
CA VAL A 142 18.21 2.51 -11.58
C VAL A 142 17.90 1.32 -10.68
N ASP A 143 18.88 0.90 -9.89
CA ASP A 143 18.80 -0.31 -9.06
C ASP A 143 18.20 -0.06 -7.66
N TYR A 144 18.10 1.20 -7.23
CA TYR A 144 17.58 1.53 -5.91
C TYR A 144 17.19 3.01 -5.78
N ALA A 145 16.43 3.30 -4.73
CA ALA A 145 16.16 4.63 -4.22
C ALA A 145 16.53 4.73 -2.74
N TRP A 146 16.70 5.95 -2.26
CA TRP A 146 16.78 6.24 -0.84
C TRP A 146 15.46 6.80 -0.35
N VAL A 147 14.97 6.30 0.78
CA VAL A 147 13.75 6.77 1.44
C VAL A 147 14.11 7.26 2.82
N GLN A 148 13.79 8.50 3.13
CA GLN A 148 14.03 9.10 4.44
C GLN A 148 12.85 9.95 4.91
N VAL A 149 12.82 10.19 6.21
CA VAL A 149 11.74 10.93 6.86
C VAL A 149 12.26 12.29 7.32
N TYR A 150 11.54 13.36 6.96
CA TYR A 150 11.88 14.70 7.46
C TYR A 150 11.76 14.79 8.97
N GLY A 151 12.72 15.46 9.59
CA GLY A 151 12.74 15.76 11.02
C GLY A 151 13.17 14.62 11.95
N ILE A 152 13.35 13.41 11.43
CA ILE A 152 13.86 12.27 12.20
C ILE A 152 14.95 11.52 11.42
N ASP A 153 15.81 10.82 12.17
CA ASP A 153 16.92 10.10 11.58
C ASP A 153 16.51 8.68 11.18
N ARG A 154 15.71 8.59 10.13
CA ARG A 154 15.30 7.33 9.49
C ARG A 154 15.62 7.42 8.01
N LEU A 155 16.54 6.57 7.56
CA LEU A 155 16.98 6.43 6.17
C LEU A 155 17.11 4.96 5.84
N VAL A 156 16.48 4.54 4.75
CA VAL A 156 16.60 3.19 4.20
C VAL A 156 16.87 3.23 2.71
N LYS A 157 17.52 2.20 2.22
CA LYS A 157 17.75 1.93 0.81
C LYS A 157 16.72 0.89 0.34
N THR A 158 16.09 1.11 -0.81
CA THR A 158 15.19 0.09 -1.39
C THR A 158 15.99 -1.12 -1.89
N ASP A 159 15.33 -2.25 -2.05
CA ASP A 159 15.86 -3.35 -2.84
C ASP A 159 15.83 -3.03 -4.35
N SER A 160 16.35 -3.94 -5.19
CA SER A 160 16.38 -3.74 -6.65
C SER A 160 15.00 -3.76 -7.32
N ARG A 161 13.95 -4.20 -6.62
CA ARG A 161 12.57 -4.14 -7.06
C ARG A 161 11.87 -2.85 -6.59
N GLY A 162 12.58 -2.03 -5.80
CA GLY A 162 12.10 -0.78 -5.24
C GLY A 162 11.40 -0.90 -3.89
N PHE A 163 11.33 -2.06 -3.26
CA PHE A 163 10.67 -2.22 -1.95
C PHE A 163 11.51 -1.63 -0.81
N TYR A 164 10.84 -1.00 0.14
CA TYR A 164 11.44 -0.44 1.35
C TYR A 164 10.56 -0.68 2.57
N GLU A 165 11.19 -0.63 3.74
CA GLU A 165 10.53 -0.70 5.04
C GLU A 165 11.21 0.24 6.03
N LEU A 166 10.42 1.06 6.71
CA LEU A 166 10.81 1.97 7.78
C LEU A 166 10.12 1.54 9.07
N ASP A 167 10.89 0.94 9.96
CA ASP A 167 10.40 0.39 11.22
C ASP A 167 10.47 1.38 12.39
N SER A 168 9.77 1.02 13.47
CA SER A 168 9.86 1.70 14.77
C SER A 168 9.52 3.19 14.68
N LEU A 169 8.55 3.54 13.85
CA LEU A 169 8.04 4.89 13.73
C LEU A 169 6.97 5.14 14.79
N ALA A 170 7.07 6.25 15.51
CA ALA A 170 6.02 6.68 16.42
C ALA A 170 4.73 6.97 15.64
N PRO A 171 3.52 6.68 16.17
CA PRO A 171 2.28 7.07 15.50
C PRO A 171 2.22 8.58 15.31
N TYR A 172 1.95 9.00 14.08
CA TYR A 172 1.88 10.41 13.74
C TYR A 172 0.92 10.61 12.56
N GLY A 173 0.12 11.67 12.62
CA GLY A 173 -0.92 11.90 11.63
C GLY A 173 -0.40 12.10 10.21
N GLU A 174 0.81 12.68 10.05
CA GLU A 174 1.38 12.91 8.72
C GLU A 174 2.91 13.04 8.78
N TYR A 175 3.61 12.03 8.31
CA TYR A 175 5.04 12.09 8.04
C TYR A 175 5.28 12.64 6.63
N SER A 176 6.30 13.50 6.49
CA SER A 176 6.82 13.87 5.18
C SER A 176 8.00 12.96 4.84
N LEU A 177 7.92 12.26 3.73
CA LEU A 177 8.98 11.43 3.19
C LEU A 177 9.74 12.19 2.11
N GLN A 178 11.06 12.04 2.07
CA GLN A 178 11.88 12.37 0.92
C GLN A 178 12.37 11.08 0.27
N VAL A 179 12.10 10.93 -1.02
CA VAL A 179 12.55 9.78 -1.82
C VAL A 179 13.48 10.28 -2.89
N VAL A 180 14.71 9.76 -2.92
CA VAL A 180 15.74 10.12 -3.89
C VAL A 180 15.97 8.95 -4.84
N ILE A 181 15.69 9.18 -6.13
CA ILE A 181 15.74 8.21 -7.22
C ILE A 181 16.70 8.74 -8.28
N GLY A 182 17.97 8.28 -8.27
CA GLY A 182 19.01 8.92 -9.07
C GLY A 182 19.13 10.41 -8.73
N ASP A 183 18.95 11.28 -9.73
CA ASP A 183 18.98 12.75 -9.56
C ASP A 183 17.60 13.35 -9.23
N THR A 184 16.56 12.52 -9.11
CA THR A 184 15.19 12.98 -8.86
C THR A 184 14.86 12.89 -7.37
N VAL A 185 14.29 13.98 -6.83
CA VAL A 185 13.79 14.03 -5.44
C VAL A 185 12.26 14.13 -5.47
N VAL A 186 11.60 13.19 -4.80
CA VAL A 186 10.14 13.16 -4.64
C VAL A 186 9.80 13.36 -3.17
N GLN A 187 8.78 14.18 -2.90
CA GLN A 187 8.21 14.34 -1.56
C GLN A 187 6.83 13.69 -1.52
N GLN A 188 6.56 12.98 -0.43
CA GLN A 188 5.28 12.31 -0.22
C GLN A 188 4.90 12.31 1.26
N SER A 189 3.62 12.44 1.55
CA SER A 189 3.09 12.28 2.92
C SER A 189 2.66 10.86 3.19
N ALA A 190 2.82 10.43 4.46
CA ALA A 190 2.36 9.13 4.93
C ALA A 190 1.94 9.20 6.40
N GLU A 191 0.85 8.51 6.75
CA GLU A 191 0.39 8.34 8.12
C GLU A 191 0.95 7.05 8.71
N VAL A 192 1.33 7.03 9.99
CA VAL A 192 1.74 5.82 10.70
C VAL A 192 0.70 5.45 11.73
N LYS A 193 0.16 4.24 11.65
CA LYS A 193 -0.84 3.69 12.56
C LYS A 193 -0.21 3.14 13.84
N VAL A 194 -0.92 3.25 14.95
CA VAL A 194 -0.51 2.68 16.24
C VAL A 194 -0.32 1.18 16.11
N GLY A 195 0.91 0.69 16.35
CA GLY A 195 1.26 -0.74 16.32
C GLY A 195 0.95 -1.45 15.00
N GLY A 196 0.72 -0.70 13.93
CA GLY A 196 0.29 -1.22 12.64
C GLY A 196 1.29 -0.97 11.51
N GLU A 197 1.02 -1.59 10.38
CA GLU A 197 1.72 -1.38 9.12
C GLU A 197 0.91 -0.42 8.24
N THR A 198 1.59 0.50 7.58
CA THR A 198 1.00 1.39 6.58
C THR A 198 1.72 1.22 5.25
N LEU A 199 0.95 1.11 4.17
CA LEU A 199 1.51 1.10 2.81
C LEU A 199 1.67 2.54 2.32
N SER A 200 2.86 2.84 1.78
CA SER A 200 3.20 4.14 1.20
C SER A 200 4.03 3.94 -0.07
N ASN A 201 3.37 3.87 -1.21
CA ASN A 201 4.01 3.64 -2.51
C ASN A 201 4.33 4.97 -3.20
N VAL A 202 5.45 5.02 -3.93
CA VAL A 202 5.94 6.22 -4.65
C VAL A 202 5.84 5.99 -6.16
N PHE A 203 4.97 6.73 -6.82
CA PHE A 203 4.54 6.52 -8.20
C PHE A 203 5.20 7.44 -9.23
N ALA A 204 6.35 8.05 -8.92
CA ALA A 204 7.01 9.02 -9.81
C ALA A 204 7.34 8.44 -11.21
N PHE A 205 7.64 7.15 -11.28
CA PHE A 205 7.99 6.43 -12.51
C PHE A 205 7.10 5.21 -12.74
N GLU A 206 5.88 5.22 -12.21
CA GLU A 206 4.95 4.11 -12.36
C GLU A 206 4.68 3.79 -13.84
N PRO A 207 4.81 2.52 -14.27
CA PRO A 207 4.49 2.15 -15.64
C PRO A 207 2.99 2.35 -15.93
N ASP A 208 2.67 2.59 -17.18
CA ASP A 208 1.31 2.68 -17.70
C ASP A 208 0.80 1.34 -18.28
N THR A 209 1.44 0.26 -17.86
CA THR A 209 1.07 -1.10 -18.23
C THR A 209 1.10 -2.02 -17.02
N VAL A 210 0.15 -2.96 -16.96
CA VAL A 210 0.11 -4.00 -15.94
C VAL A 210 0.03 -5.36 -16.61
N LYS A 211 1.04 -6.20 -16.37
CA LYS A 211 1.02 -7.61 -16.76
C LYS A 211 0.21 -8.38 -15.72
N ILE A 212 -0.90 -8.96 -16.15
CA ILE A 212 -1.79 -9.74 -15.30
C ILE A 212 -1.25 -11.16 -15.13
N LEU A 213 -0.84 -11.80 -16.21
CA LEU A 213 -0.35 -13.18 -16.20
C LEU A 213 0.76 -13.34 -17.24
N ASP A 214 1.85 -14.02 -16.87
CA ASP A 214 2.90 -14.50 -17.78
C ASP A 214 3.21 -15.99 -17.59
N PHE A 215 2.63 -16.64 -16.57
CA PHE A 215 2.77 -18.06 -16.26
C PHE A 215 4.20 -18.59 -16.02
N GLU A 216 5.23 -17.76 -16.10
CA GLU A 216 6.66 -18.17 -16.08
C GLU A 216 7.06 -18.92 -14.80
N MET A 217 6.44 -18.57 -13.68
CA MET A 217 6.64 -19.26 -12.39
C MET A 217 5.94 -20.63 -12.31
N GLY A 218 5.25 -21.06 -13.38
CA GLY A 218 4.44 -22.30 -13.40
C GLY A 218 3.15 -22.18 -12.60
N LYS A 219 2.65 -20.96 -12.47
CA LYS A 219 1.43 -20.64 -11.74
C LYS A 219 0.55 -19.70 -12.54
N ALA A 220 -0.74 -19.75 -12.27
CA ALA A 220 -1.73 -18.81 -12.79
C ALA A 220 -2.04 -17.71 -11.76
N ASP A 221 -0.99 -17.07 -11.23
CA ASP A 221 -1.12 -16.07 -10.18
C ASP A 221 -0.92 -14.65 -10.73
N PHE A 222 -1.78 -13.72 -10.30
CA PHE A 222 -1.61 -12.28 -10.44
C PHE A 222 -1.25 -11.68 -9.10
N ILE A 223 -0.10 -11.02 -9.01
CA ILE A 223 0.45 -10.50 -7.78
C ILE A 223 0.88 -9.04 -7.98
N LEU A 224 0.31 -8.14 -7.16
CA LEU A 224 0.81 -6.79 -6.94
C LEU A 224 1.09 -6.64 -5.44
N GLU A 225 2.32 -6.99 -5.03
CA GLU A 225 2.74 -7.02 -3.62
C GLU A 225 2.57 -5.65 -2.95
N GLU A 226 2.83 -4.55 -3.67
CA GLU A 226 2.71 -3.18 -3.20
C GLU A 226 1.28 -2.77 -2.82
N PHE A 227 0.27 -3.50 -3.29
CA PHE A 227 -1.14 -3.29 -2.96
C PHE A 227 -1.74 -4.46 -2.16
N ASN A 228 -0.89 -5.40 -1.75
CA ASN A 228 -1.31 -6.63 -1.08
C ASN A 228 -2.41 -7.38 -1.88
N LEU A 229 -2.32 -7.31 -3.20
CA LEU A 229 -3.21 -7.98 -4.12
C LEU A 229 -2.55 -9.27 -4.60
N HIS A 230 -3.21 -10.39 -4.30
CA HIS A 230 -2.81 -11.71 -4.76
C HIS A 230 -4.06 -12.47 -5.20
N ALA A 231 -4.07 -12.91 -6.43
CA ALA A 231 -5.17 -13.68 -7.01
C ALA A 231 -4.62 -14.88 -7.76
N THR A 232 -5.32 -16.00 -7.66
CA THR A 232 -5.03 -17.23 -8.39
C THR A 232 -6.11 -17.44 -9.45
N GLY A 233 -5.71 -17.79 -10.68
CA GLY A 233 -6.62 -18.13 -11.75
C GLY A 233 -7.32 -19.46 -11.48
N TYR A 234 -8.52 -19.59 -11.98
CA TYR A 234 -9.36 -20.79 -11.87
C TYR A 234 -9.80 -21.31 -13.23
N LEU A 235 -10.10 -22.61 -13.29
CA LEU A 235 -10.73 -23.26 -14.45
C LEU A 235 -12.07 -23.84 -14.03
N MET A 236 -13.15 -23.39 -14.65
CA MET A 236 -14.51 -23.82 -14.35
C MET A 236 -15.31 -24.17 -15.61
N VAL A 237 -16.46 -24.79 -15.44
CA VAL A 237 -17.43 -25.08 -16.48
C VAL A 237 -18.81 -24.56 -16.08
N THR A 238 -19.63 -24.22 -17.06
CA THR A 238 -20.99 -23.73 -16.83
C THR A 238 -22.02 -24.85 -16.67
N ASP A 239 -21.66 -26.07 -17.06
CA ASP A 239 -22.49 -27.24 -16.95
C ASP A 239 -21.64 -28.50 -16.72
N THR A 240 -22.14 -29.46 -15.95
CA THR A 240 -21.43 -30.69 -15.60
C THR A 240 -21.24 -31.66 -16.79
N SER A 241 -21.91 -31.43 -17.91
CA SER A 241 -21.69 -32.17 -19.15
C SER A 241 -20.40 -31.76 -19.88
N VAL A 242 -19.82 -30.61 -19.54
CA VAL A 242 -18.55 -30.13 -20.08
C VAL A 242 -17.39 -30.81 -19.38
N VAL A 243 -16.50 -31.42 -20.15
CA VAL A 243 -15.27 -32.03 -19.63
C VAL A 243 -14.10 -31.18 -20.03
N THR A 244 -13.20 -30.90 -19.06
CA THR A 244 -11.94 -30.20 -19.30
C THR A 244 -10.73 -31.06 -18.98
N VAL A 245 -9.61 -30.81 -19.68
CA VAL A 245 -8.30 -31.39 -19.40
C VAL A 245 -7.28 -30.25 -19.36
N PRO A 246 -6.66 -29.97 -18.21
CA PRO A 246 -6.90 -30.62 -16.89
C PRO A 246 -8.32 -30.40 -16.37
N ALA A 247 -8.69 -31.14 -15.33
CA ALA A 247 -9.99 -31.01 -14.70
C ALA A 247 -10.16 -29.60 -14.08
N VAL A 248 -11.43 -29.19 -13.91
CA VAL A 248 -11.79 -27.93 -13.25
C VAL A 248 -11.10 -27.79 -11.88
N SER A 249 -10.67 -26.59 -11.54
CA SER A 249 -9.91 -26.31 -10.33
C SER A 249 -10.06 -24.84 -9.92
N ASP A 250 -10.09 -24.57 -8.62
CA ASP A 250 -9.95 -23.20 -8.08
C ASP A 250 -8.51 -22.66 -8.18
N ASP A 251 -7.55 -23.53 -8.55
CA ASP A 251 -6.18 -23.18 -8.87
C ASP A 251 -5.83 -23.76 -10.26
N ALA A 252 -5.81 -22.91 -11.28
CA ALA A 252 -5.51 -23.27 -12.65
C ALA A 252 -4.00 -23.49 -12.91
N SER A 253 -3.15 -23.43 -11.91
CA SER A 253 -1.71 -23.69 -12.05
C SER A 253 -1.42 -25.13 -12.56
N ASN A 254 -2.36 -26.05 -12.37
CA ASN A 254 -2.29 -27.41 -12.96
C ASN A 254 -2.43 -27.43 -14.50
N ALA A 255 -2.88 -26.33 -15.08
CA ALA A 255 -3.00 -26.12 -16.53
C ALA A 255 -1.78 -25.38 -17.12
N VAL A 256 -0.80 -25.00 -16.31
CA VAL A 256 0.39 -24.29 -16.77
C VAL A 256 1.46 -25.28 -17.21
N GLU A 257 1.85 -25.18 -18.48
CA GLU A 257 2.87 -26.05 -19.09
C GLU A 257 3.81 -25.26 -20.02
N SER A 258 4.71 -25.94 -20.72
CA SER A 258 5.59 -25.32 -21.73
C SER A 258 4.76 -24.70 -22.85
N ALA A 259 5.06 -23.45 -23.22
CA ALA A 259 4.36 -22.72 -24.27
C ALA A 259 4.48 -23.40 -25.64
N GLY A 260 5.64 -23.98 -25.95
CA GLY A 260 5.88 -24.70 -27.22
C GLY A 260 5.63 -23.86 -28.47
N ALA A 261 5.56 -24.51 -29.64
CA ALA A 261 5.23 -23.87 -30.91
C ALA A 261 6.04 -22.59 -31.23
N GLY A 262 7.35 -22.61 -30.91
CA GLY A 262 8.27 -21.49 -31.15
C GLY A 262 8.23 -20.35 -30.16
N ARG A 263 7.42 -20.44 -29.07
CA ARG A 263 7.41 -19.53 -27.96
C ARG A 263 8.12 -20.16 -26.76
N GLU A 264 9.07 -19.45 -26.19
CA GLU A 264 9.77 -19.86 -24.95
C GLU A 264 8.89 -19.66 -23.72
N GLY A 265 9.28 -20.30 -22.61
CA GLY A 265 8.60 -20.14 -21.32
C GLY A 265 7.40 -21.05 -21.14
N LYS A 266 6.44 -20.58 -20.34
CA LYS A 266 5.22 -21.32 -19.96
C LYS A 266 3.96 -20.57 -20.40
N SER A 267 2.88 -21.31 -20.53
CA SER A 267 1.55 -20.78 -20.85
C SER A 267 0.47 -21.60 -20.16
N LEU A 268 -0.70 -21.04 -20.05
CA LEU A 268 -1.88 -21.80 -19.64
C LEU A 268 -2.39 -22.63 -20.84
N HIS A 269 -2.74 -23.89 -20.62
CA HIS A 269 -3.29 -24.80 -21.62
C HIS A 269 -4.46 -25.60 -21.06
N TRP A 270 -5.58 -25.61 -21.78
CA TRP A 270 -6.66 -26.54 -21.48
C TRP A 270 -7.42 -26.96 -22.73
N LYS A 271 -8.03 -28.16 -22.64
CA LYS A 271 -9.01 -28.68 -23.61
C LYS A 271 -10.39 -28.62 -23.00
N SER A 272 -11.38 -28.41 -23.84
CA SER A 272 -12.78 -28.35 -23.46
C SER A 272 -13.64 -29.13 -24.44
N SER A 273 -14.56 -29.92 -23.94
CA SER A 273 -15.61 -30.58 -24.73
C SER A 273 -16.95 -29.91 -24.50
N ALA A 274 -17.02 -28.58 -24.57
CA ALA A 274 -18.27 -27.85 -24.42
C ALA A 274 -19.19 -28.10 -25.61
N GLY A 275 -20.47 -28.16 -25.37
CA GLY A 275 -21.52 -28.24 -26.41
C GLY A 275 -22.21 -26.90 -26.61
N PHE A 276 -23.26 -26.88 -27.42
CA PHE A 276 -24.02 -25.66 -27.69
C PHE A 276 -24.63 -25.06 -26.41
N GLY A 277 -24.36 -23.78 -26.15
CA GLY A 277 -24.90 -23.02 -25.02
C GLY A 277 -24.24 -23.30 -23.68
N VAL A 278 -23.16 -24.08 -23.66
CA VAL A 278 -22.32 -24.33 -22.49
C VAL A 278 -20.86 -24.07 -22.83
N TRP A 279 -20.06 -23.70 -21.84
CA TRP A 279 -18.66 -23.36 -22.05
C TRP A 279 -17.79 -23.69 -20.85
N SER A 280 -16.47 -23.81 -21.10
CA SER A 280 -15.44 -23.76 -20.06
C SER A 280 -14.87 -22.36 -19.96
N ILE A 281 -14.41 -21.99 -18.77
CA ILE A 281 -13.93 -20.67 -18.46
C ILE A 281 -12.60 -20.78 -17.70
N PHE A 282 -11.54 -20.18 -18.24
CA PHE A 282 -10.44 -19.75 -17.41
C PHE A 282 -10.73 -18.34 -16.94
N GLY A 283 -10.65 -18.09 -15.64
CA GLY A 283 -10.87 -16.77 -15.06
C GLY A 283 -9.84 -16.43 -13.97
N ILE A 284 -9.64 -15.14 -13.75
CA ILE A 284 -8.82 -14.64 -12.65
C ILE A 284 -9.43 -13.37 -12.05
N TRP A 285 -9.54 -13.36 -10.72
CA TRP A 285 -9.96 -12.19 -9.97
C TRP A 285 -8.82 -11.18 -9.92
N ILE A 286 -8.93 -10.07 -10.64
CA ILE A 286 -7.94 -8.99 -10.63
C ILE A 286 -8.27 -7.91 -9.61
N CYS A 287 -9.51 -7.86 -9.13
CA CYS A 287 -9.99 -6.99 -8.07
C CYS A 287 -11.08 -7.70 -7.26
N THR A 288 -11.43 -7.15 -6.10
CA THR A 288 -12.46 -7.74 -5.24
C THR A 288 -13.84 -7.13 -5.50
N GLU A 289 -14.91 -7.85 -5.13
CA GLU A 289 -16.28 -7.34 -5.16
C GLU A 289 -16.46 -6.05 -4.34
N LYS A 290 -15.74 -5.92 -3.23
CA LYS A 290 -15.81 -4.75 -2.35
C LYS A 290 -15.00 -3.57 -2.87
N SER A 291 -13.98 -3.85 -3.66
CA SER A 291 -13.09 -2.85 -4.28
C SER A 291 -12.82 -3.25 -5.72
N PRO A 292 -13.79 -3.08 -6.63
CA PRO A 292 -13.60 -3.37 -8.05
C PRO A 292 -12.71 -2.34 -8.71
N CYS A 293 -12.05 -2.74 -9.79
CA CYS A 293 -11.20 -1.87 -10.58
C CYS A 293 -12.02 -0.92 -11.46
N ASP A 294 -11.56 0.31 -11.59
CA ASP A 294 -11.99 1.26 -12.62
C ASP A 294 -10.99 1.22 -13.79
N LEU A 295 -11.36 0.50 -14.84
CA LEU A 295 -10.56 0.38 -16.06
C LEU A 295 -10.99 1.37 -17.16
N THR A 296 -11.58 2.50 -16.81
CA THR A 296 -12.05 3.51 -17.79
C THR A 296 -10.92 4.03 -18.69
N LYS A 297 -9.66 4.01 -18.19
CA LYS A 297 -8.47 4.46 -18.93
C LYS A 297 -7.89 3.38 -19.86
N LEU A 298 -8.37 2.16 -19.83
CA LEU A 298 -7.84 1.06 -20.64
C LEU A 298 -7.82 1.46 -22.12
N ASP A 299 -6.62 1.40 -22.74
CA ASP A 299 -6.46 1.50 -24.19
C ASP A 299 -6.67 0.14 -24.86
N SER A 300 -6.02 -0.88 -24.34
CA SER A 300 -6.14 -2.22 -24.88
C SER A 300 -5.69 -3.29 -23.88
N VAL A 301 -6.18 -4.50 -24.06
CA VAL A 301 -5.58 -5.71 -23.50
C VAL A 301 -4.88 -6.48 -24.61
N VAL A 302 -3.65 -6.92 -24.34
CA VAL A 302 -2.85 -7.71 -25.26
C VAL A 302 -2.53 -9.04 -24.63
N TYR A 303 -2.67 -10.11 -25.40
CA TYR A 303 -2.28 -11.45 -25.01
C TYR A 303 -1.86 -12.27 -26.23
N TYR A 304 -1.24 -13.42 -25.99
CA TYR A 304 -0.93 -14.40 -27.02
C TYR A 304 -1.86 -15.60 -26.87
N VAL A 305 -2.32 -16.12 -27.99
CA VAL A 305 -3.22 -17.28 -28.02
C VAL A 305 -2.91 -18.17 -29.20
N ARG A 306 -3.07 -19.49 -29.03
CA ARG A 306 -3.07 -20.49 -30.10
C ARG A 306 -4.03 -21.61 -29.78
N GLY A 307 -4.35 -22.44 -30.75
CA GLY A 307 -5.19 -23.62 -30.57
C GLY A 307 -6.28 -23.79 -31.63
N THR A 308 -7.33 -24.48 -31.22
CA THR A 308 -8.49 -24.79 -32.07
C THR A 308 -9.78 -24.55 -31.30
N GLY A 309 -10.90 -24.27 -32.03
CA GLY A 309 -12.21 -24.02 -31.45
C GLY A 309 -12.51 -22.53 -31.25
N HIS A 310 -13.65 -22.25 -30.69
CA HIS A 310 -14.15 -20.89 -30.48
C HIS A 310 -13.87 -20.38 -29.09
N TYR A 311 -13.46 -19.11 -28.98
CA TYR A 311 -13.27 -18.46 -27.67
C TYR A 311 -13.66 -16.99 -27.71
N SER A 312 -13.93 -16.41 -26.51
CA SER A 312 -14.07 -14.98 -26.29
C SER A 312 -13.26 -14.56 -25.07
N PHE A 313 -12.73 -13.34 -25.15
CA PHE A 313 -12.17 -12.65 -23.99
C PHE A 313 -13.27 -11.82 -23.30
N ALA A 314 -13.26 -11.75 -21.98
CA ALA A 314 -14.21 -10.96 -21.21
C ALA A 314 -13.56 -10.21 -20.05
N PHE A 315 -14.07 -9.01 -19.77
CA PHE A 315 -14.02 -8.41 -18.46
C PHE A 315 -15.36 -8.62 -17.76
N GLU A 316 -15.33 -9.04 -16.49
CA GLU A 316 -16.54 -9.32 -15.73
C GLU A 316 -16.64 -8.45 -14.48
N ALA A 317 -17.86 -8.05 -14.17
CA ALA A 317 -18.26 -7.43 -12.91
C ALA A 317 -19.07 -8.45 -12.12
N LEU A 318 -18.43 -9.27 -11.30
CA LEU A 318 -19.07 -10.33 -10.51
C LEU A 318 -19.30 -9.87 -9.06
N GLY A 319 -20.33 -10.41 -8.42
CA GLY A 319 -20.61 -10.19 -7.00
C GLY A 319 -21.23 -8.84 -6.65
N LYS A 320 -21.59 -7.98 -7.62
CA LYS A 320 -22.30 -6.72 -7.36
C LYS A 320 -23.77 -6.83 -7.75
N THR A 321 -24.64 -6.64 -6.77
CA THR A 321 -26.10 -6.77 -6.89
C THR A 321 -26.76 -5.89 -7.96
N ASN A 322 -26.07 -4.86 -8.48
CA ASN A 322 -26.64 -3.91 -9.43
C ASN A 322 -25.98 -3.93 -10.82
N VAL A 323 -24.88 -4.64 -11.02
CA VAL A 323 -24.15 -4.70 -12.30
C VAL A 323 -23.40 -6.04 -12.41
N GLU A 324 -24.07 -7.15 -12.14
CA GLU A 324 -23.49 -8.45 -12.50
C GLU A 324 -23.59 -8.64 -14.00
N GLY A 325 -22.46 -8.67 -14.66
CA GLY A 325 -22.40 -8.83 -16.09
C GLY A 325 -20.99 -8.82 -16.62
N LYS A 326 -20.87 -8.97 -17.89
CA LYS A 326 -19.60 -9.02 -18.62
C LYS A 326 -19.59 -8.14 -19.84
N ALA A 327 -18.41 -7.74 -20.25
CA ALA A 327 -18.12 -7.17 -21.55
C ALA A 327 -17.36 -8.24 -22.36
N LEU A 328 -17.98 -8.79 -23.37
CA LEU A 328 -17.41 -9.80 -24.27
C LEU A 328 -16.85 -9.13 -25.52
N ASN A 329 -15.66 -9.55 -25.97
CA ASN A 329 -15.27 -9.30 -27.34
C ASN A 329 -16.00 -10.27 -28.31
N GLN A 330 -15.85 -10.03 -29.59
CA GLN A 330 -16.43 -10.89 -30.62
C GLN A 330 -15.83 -12.31 -30.50
N ASP A 331 -16.69 -13.32 -30.68
CA ASP A 331 -16.28 -14.72 -30.78
C ASP A 331 -15.21 -14.90 -31.88
N THR A 332 -14.14 -15.61 -31.52
CA THR A 332 -12.97 -15.80 -32.37
C THR A 332 -12.72 -17.28 -32.57
N LEU A 333 -12.68 -17.70 -33.84
CA LEU A 333 -12.31 -19.06 -34.21
C LEU A 333 -10.78 -19.19 -34.29
N LEU A 334 -10.23 -20.12 -33.54
CA LEU A 334 -8.84 -20.57 -33.63
C LEU A 334 -8.75 -21.77 -34.56
N THR A 335 -7.80 -21.72 -35.48
CA THR A 335 -7.61 -22.79 -36.52
C THR A 335 -6.15 -23.20 -36.65
N THR A 336 -5.26 -22.77 -35.78
CA THR A 336 -3.83 -22.93 -35.96
C THR A 336 -3.09 -23.13 -34.64
N ASP A 337 -2.07 -23.98 -34.68
CA ASP A 337 -1.12 -24.16 -33.58
C ASP A 337 -0.08 -23.03 -33.46
N GLU A 338 -0.11 -22.04 -34.35
CA GLU A 338 0.80 -20.91 -34.33
C GLU A 338 0.30 -19.86 -33.34
N TRP A 339 1.21 -19.32 -32.55
CA TRP A 339 0.92 -18.22 -31.62
C TRP A 339 0.50 -16.95 -32.36
N LYS A 340 -0.65 -16.41 -31.99
CA LYS A 340 -1.15 -15.11 -32.45
C LYS A 340 -1.10 -14.11 -31.33
N ARG A 341 -0.57 -12.92 -31.59
CA ARG A 341 -0.72 -11.78 -30.71
C ARG A 341 -2.08 -11.15 -30.97
N VAL A 342 -2.92 -11.10 -29.96
CA VAL A 342 -4.24 -10.47 -29.98
C VAL A 342 -4.19 -9.15 -29.22
N CYS A 343 -4.83 -8.12 -29.77
CA CYS A 343 -5.01 -6.82 -29.12
C CYS A 343 -6.51 -6.50 -29.16
N VAL A 344 -7.13 -6.46 -27.98
CA VAL A 344 -8.56 -6.12 -27.83
C VAL A 344 -8.66 -4.72 -27.26
N LYS A 345 -9.37 -3.85 -27.95
CA LYS A 345 -9.65 -2.47 -27.50
C LYS A 345 -11.05 -2.36 -26.91
N PRO A 346 -11.35 -1.32 -26.12
CA PRO A 346 -12.70 -1.04 -25.65
C PRO A 346 -13.77 -1.03 -26.75
N SER A 347 -13.41 -0.60 -27.97
CA SER A 347 -14.30 -0.59 -29.13
C SER A 347 -14.63 -1.99 -29.71
N ASP A 348 -13.85 -3.00 -29.34
CA ASP A 348 -14.00 -4.36 -29.87
C ASP A 348 -14.97 -5.21 -29.04
N PHE A 349 -15.41 -4.67 -27.89
CA PHE A 349 -16.45 -5.31 -27.09
C PHE A 349 -17.80 -5.12 -27.75
N ILE A 350 -18.52 -6.22 -27.89
CA ILE A 350 -19.86 -6.21 -28.49
C ILE A 350 -20.84 -5.42 -27.62
N GLY A 351 -21.84 -4.84 -28.26
CA GLY A 351 -22.91 -4.12 -27.55
C GLY A 351 -23.70 -5.02 -26.59
N PRO A 352 -24.51 -4.42 -25.71
CA PRO A 352 -25.28 -5.19 -24.74
C PRO A 352 -26.16 -6.26 -25.37
N ASP A 353 -26.07 -7.48 -24.86
CA ASP A 353 -26.95 -8.60 -25.20
C ASP A 353 -27.25 -9.40 -23.92
N SER A 354 -28.44 -9.18 -23.37
CA SER A 354 -28.84 -9.79 -22.09
C SER A 354 -28.99 -11.30 -22.16
N SER A 355 -29.15 -11.90 -23.35
CA SER A 355 -29.27 -13.35 -23.53
C SER A 355 -28.00 -14.10 -23.10
N TRP A 356 -26.85 -13.42 -23.16
CA TRP A 356 -25.53 -13.95 -22.79
C TRP A 356 -24.96 -13.32 -21.52
N GLY A 357 -25.73 -12.49 -20.80
CA GLY A 357 -25.24 -11.72 -19.66
C GLY A 357 -24.18 -10.70 -20.07
N ASN A 358 -24.15 -10.29 -21.34
CA ASN A 358 -23.27 -9.26 -21.86
C ASN A 358 -23.92 -7.89 -21.71
N PHE A 359 -23.33 -7.03 -20.88
CA PHE A 359 -23.79 -5.66 -20.64
C PHE A 359 -22.99 -4.62 -21.42
N GLY A 360 -21.93 -5.06 -22.13
CA GLY A 360 -21.03 -4.22 -22.88
C GLY A 360 -20.04 -3.44 -22.01
N TRP A 361 -19.03 -2.88 -22.65
CA TRP A 361 -17.90 -2.24 -21.98
C TRP A 361 -18.31 -1.07 -21.09
N ASP A 362 -19.20 -0.20 -21.56
CA ASP A 362 -19.59 1.00 -20.81
C ASP A 362 -20.28 0.69 -19.47
N ALA A 363 -20.94 -0.44 -19.34
CA ALA A 363 -21.56 -0.86 -18.11
C ALA A 363 -20.55 -1.49 -17.12
N VAL A 364 -19.53 -2.17 -17.64
CA VAL A 364 -18.60 -3.00 -16.84
C VAL A 364 -17.33 -2.24 -16.41
N LYS A 365 -16.82 -1.35 -17.27
CA LYS A 365 -15.47 -0.72 -17.13
C LYS A 365 -15.11 -0.11 -15.77
N LYS A 366 -16.12 0.35 -15.00
CA LYS A 366 -15.89 0.97 -13.67
C LYS A 366 -15.99 0.00 -12.50
N THR A 367 -16.32 -1.25 -12.76
CA THR A 367 -16.62 -2.24 -11.72
C THR A 367 -16.04 -3.61 -12.05
N VAL A 368 -14.94 -3.64 -12.81
CA VAL A 368 -14.28 -4.89 -13.18
C VAL A 368 -13.74 -5.61 -11.95
N THR A 369 -14.02 -6.88 -11.84
CA THR A 369 -13.46 -7.77 -10.81
C THR A 369 -12.63 -8.89 -11.42
N THR A 370 -12.98 -9.34 -12.63
CA THR A 370 -12.45 -10.58 -13.21
C THR A 370 -12.11 -10.39 -14.67
N ILE A 371 -11.04 -11.05 -15.10
CA ILE A 371 -10.76 -11.32 -16.51
C ILE A 371 -11.09 -12.78 -16.77
N SER A 372 -11.75 -13.07 -17.89
CA SER A 372 -12.14 -14.43 -18.27
C SER A 372 -11.87 -14.71 -19.73
N ILE A 373 -11.49 -15.94 -20.01
CA ILE A 373 -11.42 -16.52 -21.35
C ILE A 373 -12.45 -17.65 -21.42
N LEU A 374 -13.44 -17.48 -22.28
CA LEU A 374 -14.54 -18.41 -22.45
C LEU A 374 -14.27 -19.29 -23.69
N ALA A 375 -14.22 -20.60 -23.54
CA ALA A 375 -14.11 -21.53 -24.66
C ALA A 375 -15.47 -22.16 -24.94
N TYR A 376 -15.85 -22.11 -26.20
CA TYR A 376 -17.12 -22.66 -26.72
C TYR A 376 -16.84 -23.92 -27.53
N ASP A 377 -17.83 -24.78 -27.60
CA ASP A 377 -17.74 -26.03 -28.39
C ASP A 377 -16.53 -26.89 -27.96
N GLU A 378 -16.09 -27.76 -28.87
CA GLU A 378 -14.83 -28.49 -28.68
C GLU A 378 -13.66 -27.56 -28.96
N ALA A 379 -12.87 -27.26 -27.94
CA ALA A 379 -11.74 -26.32 -28.03
C ALA A 379 -10.49 -26.83 -27.35
N GLU A 380 -9.35 -26.46 -27.87
CA GLU A 380 -8.04 -26.63 -27.23
C GLU A 380 -7.30 -25.30 -27.34
N ILE A 381 -7.00 -24.69 -26.17
CA ILE A 381 -6.55 -23.30 -26.07
C ILE A 381 -5.28 -23.20 -25.25
N TRP A 382 -4.28 -22.49 -25.77
CA TRP A 382 -3.14 -21.97 -25.04
C TRP A 382 -3.25 -20.46 -24.98
N ILE A 383 -2.96 -19.87 -23.82
CA ILE A 383 -2.93 -18.42 -23.64
C ILE A 383 -1.72 -18.00 -22.80
N ASP A 384 -1.17 -16.81 -23.10
CA ASP A 384 0.03 -16.29 -22.46
C ASP A 384 0.11 -14.77 -22.50
N ASP A 385 0.92 -14.18 -21.58
CA ASP A 385 1.29 -12.76 -21.52
C ASP A 385 0.10 -11.78 -21.55
N ILE A 386 -0.87 -11.97 -20.65
CA ILE A 386 -2.02 -11.04 -20.57
C ILE A 386 -1.58 -9.71 -19.95
N THR A 387 -1.60 -8.64 -20.76
CA THR A 387 -1.13 -7.31 -20.35
C THR A 387 -2.18 -6.24 -20.65
N LEU A 388 -2.46 -5.38 -19.67
CA LEU A 388 -3.32 -4.20 -19.81
C LEU A 388 -2.46 -2.97 -20.12
N TYR A 389 -2.89 -2.14 -21.07
CA TYR A 389 -2.24 -0.90 -21.50
C TYR A 389 -3.04 0.32 -21.07
N CYS A 390 -2.35 1.42 -20.73
CA CYS A 390 -2.89 2.64 -20.12
C CYS A 390 -3.60 2.39 -18.78
N ILE A 391 -3.19 1.31 -18.10
CA ILE A 391 -3.57 0.99 -16.73
C ILE A 391 -2.31 0.92 -15.89
N LYS A 392 -2.33 1.58 -14.75
CA LYS A 392 -1.22 1.63 -13.81
C LYS A 392 -1.45 0.68 -12.64
N PRO A 393 -0.38 0.18 -11.99
CA PRO A 393 -0.52 -0.55 -10.73
C PRO A 393 -1.39 0.17 -9.69
N SER A 394 -1.28 1.52 -9.58
CA SER A 394 -2.10 2.32 -8.67
C SER A 394 -3.61 2.31 -8.98
N ASP A 395 -4.02 1.96 -10.20
CA ASP A 395 -5.44 1.82 -10.55
C ASP A 395 -6.09 0.59 -9.86
N PHE A 396 -5.27 -0.34 -9.30
CA PHE A 396 -5.70 -1.49 -8.50
C PHE A 396 -5.70 -1.22 -6.98
N ALA A 397 -5.23 -0.06 -6.54
CA ALA A 397 -5.23 0.29 -5.12
C ALA A 397 -6.65 0.32 -4.56
N VAL A 398 -6.83 -0.25 -3.37
CA VAL A 398 -8.09 -0.20 -2.63
C VAL A 398 -8.40 1.27 -2.30
N LYS A 399 -9.53 1.76 -2.79
CA LYS A 399 -10.03 3.12 -2.50
C LYS A 399 -10.84 3.15 -1.22
#